data_cd8f88378d6e1fc2f8ae33fff20a2679
#
_entry.id   cd8f88378d6e1fc2f8ae33fff20a2679
#
_cell.length_a   1.000
_cell.length_b   1.000
_cell.length_c   1.000
_cell.angle_alpha   90.00
_cell.angle_beta   90.00
_cell.angle_gamma   90.00
#
_symmetry.space_group_name_H-M   'P 1'
#
loop_
_entity.id
_entity.type
_entity.pdbx_description
1 polymer ?
#
loop_
_entity_poly.entity_id
_entity_poly.type
_entity_poly.pdbx_seq_one_letter_code
_entity_poly.pdbx_strand_id
1 'polypeptide(L)'
;MELKNYYQEHFQKYRGTYKRNKNCFLENYNMNLAAKMVSGVDIWLDTPIRPFEASGTSGMKAAHNGVVNFSVLDGWWIEGWIENITGWAIGPQPQESLYEEETRIAEINDIYNKLYYIIVPMYYDRKDEWFQLIKNSIGMIAYYFNSHRMMCRYVIRAYL
;
A
#
# COMPACT_ATOMS: atom_id res chain seq x y z
N MET A 1 10.91 -17.45 18.73
CA MET A 1 10.62 -18.79 18.14
C MET A 1 9.12 -19.06 18.02
N GLU A 2 8.30 -18.58 18.95
CA GLU A 2 6.82 -18.78 18.96
C GLU A 2 6.07 -18.06 17.82
N LEU A 3 6.39 -16.81 17.52
CA LEU A 3 5.76 -16.04 16.44
C LEU A 3 5.91 -16.72 15.07
N LYS A 4 7.08 -17.28 14.77
CA LYS A 4 7.34 -17.94 13.48
C LYS A 4 6.52 -19.22 13.31
N ASN A 5 6.31 -19.98 14.38
CA ASN A 5 5.48 -21.18 14.38
C ASN A 5 4.00 -20.81 14.28
N TYR A 6 3.55 -19.78 14.99
CA TYR A 6 2.19 -19.25 14.92
C TYR A 6 1.83 -18.78 13.51
N TYR A 7 2.72 -18.04 12.84
CA TYR A 7 2.53 -17.62 11.46
C TYR A 7 2.51 -18.81 10.48
N GLN A 8 3.32 -19.85 10.71
CA GLN A 8 3.34 -21.03 9.85
C GLN A 8 2.06 -21.86 9.96
N GLU A 9 1.51 -22.06 11.15
CA GLU A 9 0.28 -22.83 11.36
C GLU A 9 -0.96 -22.15 10.77
N HIS A 10 -1.03 -20.83 10.86
CA HIS A 10 -2.17 -20.08 10.33
C HIS A 10 -2.06 -19.83 8.83
N PHE A 11 -0.87 -19.62 8.29
CA PHE A 11 -0.66 -19.64 6.85
C PHE A 11 -1.05 -21.00 6.22
N GLN A 12 -0.95 -22.09 6.95
CA GLN A 12 -1.42 -23.41 6.49
C GLN A 12 -2.95 -23.48 6.39
N LYS A 13 -3.70 -22.76 7.21
CA LYS A 13 -5.17 -22.70 7.12
C LYS A 13 -5.63 -22.12 5.78
N TYR A 14 -4.90 -21.16 5.24
CA TYR A 14 -5.18 -20.57 3.92
C TYR A 14 -4.41 -21.27 2.78
N ARG A 15 -3.39 -22.09 3.08
CA ARG A 15 -2.66 -22.91 2.09
C ARG A 15 -3.53 -23.95 1.36
N GLY A 16 -4.61 -24.40 1.95
CA GLY A 16 -5.53 -25.34 1.33
C GLY A 16 -6.21 -24.78 0.07
N THR A 17 -6.32 -23.47 -0.05
CA THR A 17 -6.91 -22.77 -1.20
C THR A 17 -5.86 -22.27 -2.21
N TYR A 18 -4.58 -22.20 -1.82
CA TYR A 18 -3.49 -21.66 -2.66
C TYR A 18 -2.38 -22.66 -2.87
N LYS A 19 -2.47 -23.39 -3.97
CA LYS A 19 -1.46 -24.40 -4.36
C LYS A 19 -0.11 -23.83 -4.83
N ARG A 20 0.12 -22.51 -4.89
CA ARG A 20 1.42 -21.93 -5.30
C ARG A 20 1.59 -20.47 -4.87
N ASN A 21 2.29 -20.21 -3.76
CA ASN A 21 2.97 -18.95 -3.58
C ASN A 21 4.09 -18.85 -4.61
N LYS A 22 3.93 -18.05 -5.63
CA LYS A 22 4.97 -17.79 -6.62
C LYS A 22 5.52 -16.38 -6.37
N ASN A 23 6.68 -16.30 -5.77
CA ASN A 23 7.48 -15.09 -5.88
C ASN A 23 8.04 -15.03 -7.30
N CYS A 24 7.80 -13.93 -7.98
CA CYS A 24 8.30 -13.69 -9.32
C CYS A 24 9.06 -12.37 -9.31
N PHE A 25 10.33 -12.41 -9.69
CA PHE A 25 11.10 -11.20 -9.98
C PHE A 25 10.86 -10.82 -11.44
N LEU A 26 10.38 -9.59 -11.65
CA LEU A 26 10.11 -9.07 -12.98
C LEU A 26 11.28 -8.19 -13.43
N GLU A 27 12.02 -8.70 -14.41
CA GLU A 27 13.11 -7.96 -15.03
C GLU A 27 12.60 -6.89 -16.01
N ASN A 28 13.45 -5.92 -16.32
CA ASN A 28 13.19 -4.88 -17.32
C ASN A 28 11.91 -4.07 -17.05
N TYR A 29 11.75 -3.59 -15.83
CA TYR A 29 10.64 -2.72 -15.47
C TYR A 29 10.56 -1.51 -16.40
N ASN A 30 9.47 -1.40 -17.14
CA ASN A 30 9.20 -0.33 -18.11
C ASN A 30 7.74 0.10 -18.07
N MET A 31 7.34 1.12 -18.83
CA MET A 31 5.98 1.65 -18.81
C MET A 31 4.90 0.61 -19.13
N ASN A 32 5.15 -0.32 -20.06
CA ASN A 32 4.19 -1.34 -20.45
C ASN A 32 3.98 -2.36 -19.30
N LEU A 33 5.08 -2.77 -18.64
CA LEU A 33 5.02 -3.64 -17.48
C LEU A 33 4.35 -2.92 -16.30
N ALA A 34 4.74 -1.68 -16.04
CA ALA A 34 4.14 -0.86 -14.99
C ALA A 34 2.63 -0.71 -15.16
N ALA A 35 2.14 -0.43 -16.37
CA ALA A 35 0.71 -0.31 -16.66
C ALA A 35 -0.06 -1.60 -16.30
N LYS A 36 0.51 -2.77 -16.62
CA LYS A 36 -0.08 -4.05 -16.27
C LYS A 36 -0.06 -4.33 -14.75
N MET A 37 1.02 -3.95 -14.08
CA MET A 37 1.15 -4.15 -12.64
C MET A 37 0.16 -3.28 -11.87
N VAL A 38 0.11 -1.98 -12.14
CA VAL A 38 -0.78 -1.06 -11.40
C VAL A 38 -2.28 -1.29 -11.65
N SER A 39 -2.63 -2.08 -12.66
CA SER A 39 -4.02 -2.45 -12.95
C SER A 39 -4.34 -3.92 -12.71
N GLY A 40 -3.34 -4.74 -12.43
CA GLY A 40 -3.50 -6.21 -12.37
C GLY A 40 -3.23 -6.82 -11.00
N VAL A 41 -3.08 -6.02 -9.95
CA VAL A 41 -2.86 -6.48 -8.58
C VAL A 41 -3.98 -5.99 -7.66
N ASP A 42 -4.15 -6.62 -6.51
CA ASP A 42 -5.16 -6.23 -5.52
C ASP A 42 -4.59 -5.24 -4.49
N ILE A 43 -3.30 -5.35 -4.21
CA ILE A 43 -2.58 -4.52 -3.25
C ILE A 43 -1.29 -4.00 -3.88
N TRP A 44 -1.00 -2.74 -3.66
CA TRP A 44 0.27 -2.11 -3.97
C TRP A 44 1.09 -1.98 -2.68
N LEU A 45 2.01 -2.93 -2.48
CA LEU A 45 2.94 -2.89 -1.35
C LEU A 45 4.16 -2.06 -1.73
N ASP A 46 4.45 -1.03 -0.95
CA ASP A 46 5.60 -0.16 -1.13
C ASP A 46 6.35 0.08 0.18
N THR A 47 7.67 -0.13 0.18
CA THR A 47 8.51 -0.06 1.38
C THR A 47 9.72 0.84 1.16
N PRO A 48 9.50 2.15 0.91
CA PRO A 48 10.60 3.09 0.79
C PRO A 48 11.38 3.23 2.11
N ILE A 49 12.65 3.60 1.99
CA ILE A 49 13.47 3.97 3.14
C ILE A 49 13.25 5.44 3.42
N ARG A 50 12.64 5.77 4.55
CA ARG A 50 12.41 7.17 4.98
C ARG A 50 13.70 7.92 5.26
N PRO A 51 13.81 9.19 4.91
CA PRO A 51 12.84 10.05 4.20
C PRO A 51 13.16 10.21 2.70
N PHE A 52 13.60 9.15 2.02
CA PHE A 52 14.18 9.23 0.67
C PHE A 52 13.14 9.10 -0.46
N GLU A 53 11.88 8.82 -0.17
CA GLU A 53 10.82 8.80 -1.18
C GLU A 53 10.32 10.22 -1.45
N ALA A 54 10.72 10.78 -2.57
CA ALA A 54 10.39 12.17 -2.90
C ALA A 54 8.89 12.37 -3.20
N SER A 55 8.24 11.41 -3.83
CA SER A 55 6.82 11.47 -4.17
C SER A 55 6.17 10.09 -4.23
N GLY A 56 6.61 9.17 -5.11
CA GLY A 56 6.05 7.82 -5.23
C GLY A 56 4.77 7.76 -6.06
N THR A 57 4.84 8.12 -7.36
CA THR A 57 3.65 8.18 -8.24
C THR A 57 3.05 6.82 -8.61
N SER A 58 3.74 5.71 -8.33
CA SER A 58 3.24 4.35 -8.61
C SER A 58 1.99 4.02 -7.79
N GLY A 59 2.00 4.33 -6.50
CA GLY A 59 0.85 4.14 -5.62
C GLY A 59 -0.36 5.00 -6.03
N MET A 60 -0.15 6.24 -6.50
CA MET A 60 -1.22 7.06 -7.06
C MET A 60 -1.85 6.38 -8.28
N LYS A 61 -1.04 5.86 -9.21
CA LYS A 61 -1.53 5.13 -10.39
C LYS A 61 -2.28 3.87 -10.02
N ALA A 62 -1.79 3.13 -9.02
CA ALA A 62 -2.46 1.96 -8.47
C ALA A 62 -3.86 2.33 -7.95
N ALA A 63 -3.97 3.39 -7.15
CA ALA A 63 -5.25 3.87 -6.62
C ALA A 63 -6.25 4.25 -7.73
N HIS A 64 -5.79 4.86 -8.85
CA HIS A 64 -6.64 5.15 -10.02
C HIS A 64 -7.21 3.89 -10.68
N ASN A 65 -6.58 2.74 -10.47
CA ASN A 65 -7.03 1.44 -10.97
C ASN A 65 -7.78 0.62 -9.93
N GLY A 66 -8.10 1.19 -8.77
CA GLY A 66 -8.80 0.49 -7.69
C GLY A 66 -7.91 -0.43 -6.86
N VAL A 67 -6.61 -0.33 -7.03
CA VAL A 67 -5.63 -1.08 -6.24
C VAL A 67 -5.39 -0.37 -4.92
N VAL A 68 -5.46 -1.10 -3.82
CA VAL A 68 -5.32 -0.54 -2.47
C VAL A 68 -3.85 -0.40 -2.11
N ASN A 69 -3.46 0.77 -1.59
CA ASN A 69 -2.09 1.01 -1.14
C ASN A 69 -1.85 0.48 0.28
N PHE A 70 -0.72 -0.19 0.42
CA PHE A 70 -0.17 -0.61 1.70
C PHE A 70 1.32 -0.21 1.72
N SER A 71 1.64 0.91 2.35
CA SER A 71 2.94 1.54 2.19
C SER A 71 3.46 2.17 3.48
N VAL A 72 4.78 2.25 3.58
CA VAL A 72 5.46 3.09 4.57
C VAL A 72 5.04 4.55 4.36
N LEU A 73 4.82 5.27 5.46
CA LEU A 73 4.44 6.68 5.43
C LEU A 73 5.63 7.55 5.02
N ASP A 74 5.79 7.69 3.72
CA ASP A 74 6.77 8.58 3.08
C ASP A 74 6.20 9.14 1.77
N GLY A 75 6.80 10.19 1.24
CA GLY A 75 6.35 10.85 0.02
C GLY A 75 4.86 11.22 0.03
N TRP A 76 4.17 10.90 -1.05
CA TRP A 76 2.74 11.21 -1.24
C TRP A 76 1.81 10.51 -0.25
N TRP A 77 2.24 9.34 0.26
CA TRP A 77 1.38 8.53 1.12
C TRP A 77 1.11 9.18 2.47
N ILE A 78 1.99 10.08 2.94
CA ILE A 78 1.73 10.91 4.12
C ILE A 78 0.46 11.76 3.95
N GLU A 79 0.21 12.24 2.73
CA GLU A 79 -0.98 13.05 2.41
C GLU A 79 -2.20 12.20 2.05
N GLY A 80 -1.99 11.05 1.40
CA GLY A 80 -3.06 10.20 0.86
C GLY A 80 -3.62 9.17 1.84
N TRP A 81 -2.91 8.90 2.92
CA TRP A 81 -3.26 7.85 3.85
C TRP A 81 -4.35 8.26 4.85
N ILE A 82 -5.36 7.41 4.93
CA ILE A 82 -6.34 7.35 6.03
C ILE A 82 -6.53 5.87 6.33
N GLU A 83 -6.09 5.45 7.53
CA GLU A 83 -6.06 4.03 7.91
C GLU A 83 -7.43 3.37 7.78
N ASN A 84 -7.47 2.19 7.16
CA ASN A 84 -8.68 1.42 6.86
C ASN A 84 -9.72 2.12 5.95
N ILE A 85 -9.40 3.28 5.40
CA ILE A 85 -10.29 4.05 4.52
C ILE A 85 -9.71 4.15 3.12
N THR A 86 -8.47 4.62 2.98
CA THR A 86 -7.79 4.75 1.68
C THR A 86 -6.74 3.66 1.45
N GLY A 87 -6.36 2.96 2.50
CA GLY A 87 -5.34 1.91 2.52
C GLY A 87 -4.74 1.75 3.91
N TRP A 88 -3.51 1.25 3.98
CA TRP A 88 -2.81 0.99 5.24
C TRP A 88 -1.41 1.56 5.24
N ALA A 89 -1.04 2.13 6.38
CA ALA A 89 0.34 2.50 6.65
C ALA A 89 1.19 1.28 7.04
N ILE A 90 2.50 1.43 6.95
CA ILE A 90 3.49 0.49 7.47
C ILE A 90 4.40 1.22 8.44
N GLY A 91 4.56 0.65 9.62
CA GLY A 91 5.48 1.12 10.64
C GLY A 91 5.03 2.34 11.42
N PRO A 92 5.93 2.97 12.18
CA PRO A 92 5.62 4.08 13.06
C PRO A 92 5.26 5.35 12.29
N GLN A 93 4.57 6.26 12.96
CA GLN A 93 4.26 7.58 12.43
C GLN A 93 5.56 8.39 12.15
N PRO A 94 5.56 9.29 11.15
CA PRO A 94 6.77 10.07 10.81
C PRO A 94 7.33 10.93 11.95
N GLN A 95 6.50 11.30 12.93
CA GLN A 95 6.88 12.09 14.10
C GLN A 95 7.56 11.26 15.20
N GLU A 96 7.47 9.95 15.13
CA GLU A 96 8.10 9.07 16.11
C GLU A 96 9.58 8.92 15.79
N SER A 97 10.43 9.40 16.69
CA SER A 97 11.88 9.26 16.57
C SER A 97 12.33 7.92 17.13
N LEU A 98 12.48 6.95 16.25
CA LEU A 98 13.05 5.63 16.56
C LEU A 98 14.42 5.49 15.92
N TYR A 99 15.27 4.65 16.51
CA TYR A 99 16.50 4.22 15.85
C TYR A 99 16.16 3.44 14.57
N GLU A 100 17.04 3.50 13.59
CA GLU A 100 16.83 2.86 12.27
C GLU A 100 16.48 1.37 12.38
N GLU A 101 17.19 0.63 13.24
CA GLU A 101 16.92 -0.80 13.44
C GLU A 101 15.57 -1.05 14.13
N GLU A 102 15.18 -0.22 15.09
CA GLU A 102 13.87 -0.31 15.76
C GLU A 102 12.74 -0.01 14.78
N THR A 103 12.92 0.99 13.94
CA THR A 103 11.98 1.34 12.86
C THR A 103 11.82 0.16 11.90
N ARG A 104 12.90 -0.45 11.45
CA ARG A 104 12.87 -1.60 10.54
C ARG A 104 12.16 -2.81 11.15
N ILE A 105 12.41 -3.11 12.41
CA ILE A 105 11.72 -4.19 13.13
C ILE A 105 10.22 -3.88 13.26
N ALA A 106 9.87 -2.65 13.59
CA ALA A 106 8.49 -2.22 13.70
C ALA A 106 7.74 -2.33 12.35
N GLU A 107 8.36 -1.91 11.25
CA GLU A 107 7.81 -2.03 9.90
C GLU A 107 7.57 -3.50 9.51
N ILE A 108 8.54 -4.38 9.74
CA ILE A 108 8.40 -5.82 9.46
C ILE A 108 7.22 -6.41 10.26
N ASN A 109 7.16 -6.14 11.54
CA ASN A 109 6.08 -6.64 12.39
C ASN A 109 4.72 -6.10 11.95
N ASP A 110 4.64 -4.83 11.60
CA ASP A 110 3.38 -4.20 11.15
C ASP A 110 2.91 -4.78 9.82
N ILE A 111 3.81 -5.02 8.86
CA ILE A 111 3.49 -5.70 7.60
C ILE A 111 2.82 -7.05 7.87
N TYR A 112 3.45 -7.90 8.66
CA TYR A 112 2.92 -9.24 8.94
C TYR A 112 1.61 -9.18 9.73
N ASN A 113 1.52 -8.32 10.74
CA ASN A 113 0.33 -8.16 11.55
C ASN A 113 -0.87 -7.68 10.71
N LYS A 114 -0.67 -6.63 9.89
CA LYS A 114 -1.74 -6.11 9.05
C LYS A 114 -2.14 -7.09 7.96
N LEU A 115 -1.19 -7.71 7.27
CA LEU A 115 -1.50 -8.75 6.29
C LEU A 115 -2.34 -9.87 6.92
N TYR A 116 -1.92 -10.35 8.08
CA TYR A 116 -2.54 -11.52 8.68
C TYR A 116 -3.88 -11.24 9.34
N TYR A 117 -3.97 -10.16 10.14
CA TYR A 117 -5.16 -9.91 10.96
C TYR A 117 -6.18 -8.98 10.30
N ILE A 118 -5.77 -8.18 9.32
CA ILE A 118 -6.63 -7.15 8.72
C ILE A 118 -6.88 -7.44 7.24
N ILE A 119 -5.81 -7.45 6.44
CA ILE A 119 -5.91 -7.39 4.97
C ILE A 119 -6.44 -8.71 4.40
N VAL A 120 -5.81 -9.83 4.75
CA VAL A 120 -6.23 -11.15 4.25
C VAL A 120 -7.65 -11.51 4.68
N PRO A 121 -8.05 -11.36 5.96
CA PRO A 121 -9.44 -11.57 6.36
C PRO A 121 -10.43 -10.61 5.68
N MET A 122 -10.07 -9.34 5.48
CA MET A 122 -10.91 -8.39 4.76
C MET A 122 -11.10 -8.81 3.30
N TYR A 123 -10.03 -9.21 2.63
CA TYR A 123 -10.09 -9.64 1.24
C TYR A 123 -10.92 -10.90 1.02
N TYR A 124 -10.83 -11.90 1.89
CA TYR A 124 -11.50 -13.19 1.69
C TYR A 124 -12.86 -13.29 2.35
N ASP A 125 -13.01 -12.77 3.55
CA ASP A 125 -14.17 -13.01 4.41
C ASP A 125 -15.08 -11.78 4.50
N ARG A 126 -14.58 -10.56 4.28
CA ARG A 126 -15.32 -9.30 4.44
C ARG A 126 -15.34 -8.48 3.15
N LYS A 127 -15.90 -9.07 2.10
CA LYS A 127 -15.88 -8.50 0.73
C LYS A 127 -16.50 -7.10 0.63
N ASP A 128 -17.54 -6.83 1.39
CA ASP A 128 -18.21 -5.52 1.36
C ASP A 128 -17.29 -4.41 1.91
N GLU A 129 -16.53 -4.70 2.98
CA GLU A 129 -15.54 -3.78 3.52
C GLU A 129 -14.40 -3.56 2.51
N TRP A 130 -13.93 -4.63 1.86
CA TRP A 130 -12.93 -4.55 0.81
C TRP A 130 -13.38 -3.66 -0.36
N PHE A 131 -14.60 -3.85 -0.86
CA PHE A 131 -15.15 -3.02 -1.92
C PHE A 131 -15.36 -1.56 -1.48
N GLN A 132 -15.74 -1.33 -0.23
CA GLN A 132 -15.86 0.03 0.29
C GLN A 132 -14.49 0.72 0.36
N LEU A 133 -13.45 0.00 0.76
CA LEU A 133 -12.07 0.50 0.78
C LEU A 133 -11.60 0.89 -0.64
N ILE A 134 -11.85 0.06 -1.64
CA ILE A 134 -11.56 0.38 -3.05
C ILE A 134 -12.29 1.65 -3.49
N LYS A 135 -13.59 1.76 -3.21
CA LYS A 135 -14.39 2.95 -3.56
C LYS A 135 -13.85 4.21 -2.90
N ASN A 136 -13.47 4.13 -1.64
CA ASN A 136 -12.88 5.25 -0.89
C ASN A 136 -11.52 5.63 -1.49
N SER A 137 -10.67 4.65 -1.79
CA SER A 137 -9.37 4.88 -2.42
C SER A 137 -9.52 5.60 -3.76
N ILE A 138 -10.39 5.13 -4.64
CA ILE A 138 -10.68 5.81 -5.92
C ILE A 138 -11.26 7.21 -5.66
N GLY A 139 -12.30 7.31 -4.86
CA GLY A 139 -13.03 8.56 -4.64
C GLY A 139 -12.20 9.66 -3.99
N MET A 140 -11.30 9.30 -3.07
CA MET A 140 -10.50 10.26 -2.32
C MET A 140 -9.12 10.48 -2.94
N ILE A 141 -8.41 9.40 -3.29
CA ILE A 141 -7.04 9.49 -3.79
C ILE A 141 -7.03 9.91 -5.26
N ALA A 142 -7.76 9.23 -6.14
CA ALA A 142 -7.75 9.57 -7.56
C ALA A 142 -8.34 10.96 -7.82
N TYR A 143 -9.34 11.37 -7.04
CA TYR A 143 -9.87 12.73 -7.09
C TYR A 143 -8.83 13.77 -6.67
N TYR A 144 -8.04 13.50 -5.64
CA TYR A 144 -7.08 14.47 -5.10
C TYR A 144 -5.76 14.48 -5.87
N PHE A 145 -5.20 13.32 -6.19
CA PHE A 145 -3.89 13.15 -6.83
C PHE A 145 -4.04 12.92 -8.35
N ASN A 146 -4.45 13.94 -9.08
CA ASN A 146 -4.53 13.90 -10.53
C ASN A 146 -3.93 15.15 -11.18
N SER A 147 -3.55 15.03 -12.45
CA SER A 147 -2.89 16.08 -13.20
C SER A 147 -3.76 17.32 -13.45
N HIS A 148 -5.07 17.15 -13.60
CA HIS A 148 -6.00 18.29 -13.78
C HIS A 148 -6.01 19.20 -12.56
N ARG A 149 -6.21 18.60 -11.37
CA ARG A 149 -6.19 19.35 -10.12
C ARG A 149 -4.81 19.99 -9.86
N MET A 150 -3.73 19.27 -10.14
CA MET A 150 -2.38 19.79 -10.05
C MET A 150 -2.21 21.04 -10.93
N MET A 151 -2.55 20.95 -12.21
CA MET A 151 -2.46 22.08 -13.15
C MET A 151 -3.30 23.27 -12.73
N CYS A 152 -4.55 23.04 -12.32
CA CYS A 152 -5.40 24.12 -11.82
C CYS A 152 -4.76 24.84 -10.62
N ARG A 153 -4.15 24.11 -9.70
CA ARG A 153 -3.47 24.70 -8.55
C ARG A 153 -2.22 25.49 -8.93
N TYR A 154 -1.43 25.00 -9.88
CA TYR A 154 -0.28 25.75 -10.40
C TYR A 154 -0.72 27.03 -11.05
N VAL A 155 -1.76 27.01 -11.90
CA VAL A 155 -2.27 28.23 -12.55
C VAL A 155 -2.69 29.27 -11.50
N ILE A 156 -3.52 28.86 -10.53
CA ILE A 156 -4.08 29.78 -9.52
C ILE A 156 -3.01 30.32 -8.56
N ARG A 157 -2.04 29.50 -8.17
CA ARG A 157 -1.09 29.86 -7.11
C ARG A 157 0.25 30.41 -7.57
N ALA A 158 0.64 30.12 -8.79
CA ALA A 158 1.95 30.50 -9.31
C ALA A 158 1.90 31.45 -10.49
N TYR A 159 0.78 31.55 -11.22
CA TYR A 159 0.67 32.35 -12.44
C TYR A 159 -0.43 33.41 -12.40
N LEU A 160 -1.35 33.35 -11.42
CA LEU A 160 -2.36 34.35 -11.13
C LEU A 160 -2.14 34.94 -9.72
#